data_94831828cdf776c7cb0615f63ad09dc6
#
_entry.id   94831828cdf776c7cb0615f63ad09dc6
#
_cell.length_a   1.000
_cell.length_b   1.000
_cell.length_c   1.000
_cell.angle_alpha   90.00
_cell.angle_beta   90.00
_cell.angle_gamma   90.00
#
_symmetry.space_group_name_H-M   'P 1'
#
loop_
_entity.id
_entity.type
_entity.pdbx_description
1 polymer ?
#
loop_
_entity_poly.entity_id
_entity_poly.type
_entity_poly.pdbx_seq_one_letter_code
_entity_poly.pdbx_strand_id
1 'polypeptide(L)'
;MGLKEGLLCLLVNGDAHGYQLKSELEATTGETWQVNIGQVYTTLQRLERDGLVESTESNGDGRVIYTLTDLGRQGVSKWLAAPVDLAAAGRDEISLKVLMAMVSGASDPRRVVERQRGATMTLLQDFTTLKAGDSNDDLAWQLYLDRLILSAEAELRWLERVEARLDLMPPFEVTNDLTESMDTNPVEVDR
;
A
#
# COMPACT_ATOMS: atom_id res chain seq x y z
N MET A 1 -2.12 7.46 4.45
CA MET A 1 -2.45 6.45 5.42
C MET A 1 -1.21 5.98 6.17
N GLY A 2 -1.28 6.04 7.47
CA GLY A 2 -0.79 5.03 8.39
C GLY A 2 0.67 4.94 8.78
N LEU A 3 1.66 5.49 8.07
CA LEU A 3 3.05 5.36 8.57
C LEU A 3 3.21 6.04 9.93
N LYS A 4 2.64 7.22 10.09
CA LYS A 4 2.61 7.98 11.34
C LYS A 4 1.99 7.14 12.47
N GLU A 5 0.81 6.62 12.25
CA GLU A 5 0.05 5.86 13.22
C GLU A 5 0.70 4.49 13.49
N GLY A 6 1.25 3.83 12.46
CA GLY A 6 2.00 2.59 12.61
C GLY A 6 3.22 2.76 13.52
N LEU A 7 4.03 3.79 13.29
CA LEU A 7 5.21 4.08 14.13
C LEU A 7 4.82 4.38 15.58
N LEU A 8 3.75 5.17 15.81
CA LEU A 8 3.25 5.44 17.15
C LEU A 8 2.76 4.17 17.85
N CYS A 9 2.06 3.28 17.15
CA CYS A 9 1.60 2.01 17.73
C CYS A 9 2.75 1.11 18.14
N LEU A 10 3.81 1.00 17.35
CA LEU A 10 4.99 0.21 17.71
C LEU A 10 5.67 0.77 18.97
N LEU A 11 5.75 2.09 19.12
CA LEU A 11 6.31 2.75 20.31
C LEU A 11 5.46 2.57 21.57
N VAL A 12 4.24 2.07 21.50
CA VAL A 12 3.46 1.68 22.69
C VAL A 12 4.14 0.54 23.46
N ASN A 13 4.80 -0.36 22.74
CA ASN A 13 5.47 -1.55 23.31
C ASN A 13 6.84 -1.24 23.91
N GLY A 14 7.42 -0.08 23.63
CA GLY A 14 8.72 0.35 24.14
C GLY A 14 9.44 1.32 23.23
N ASP A 15 10.55 1.81 23.74
CA ASP A 15 11.42 2.76 23.04
C ASP A 15 12.19 2.05 21.91
N ALA A 16 12.34 2.70 20.77
CA ALA A 16 13.01 2.12 19.62
C ALA A 16 13.71 3.17 18.74
N HIS A 17 14.73 2.77 18.00
CA HIS A 17 15.34 3.61 16.98
C HIS A 17 14.63 3.43 15.62
N GLY A 18 14.78 4.42 14.72
CA GLY A 18 14.02 4.46 13.48
C GLY A 18 14.20 3.23 12.58
N TYR A 19 15.38 2.60 12.55
CA TYR A 19 15.60 1.39 11.78
C TYR A 19 14.85 0.17 12.36
N GLN A 20 14.82 0.05 13.70
CA GLN A 20 14.06 -1.01 14.37
C GLN A 20 12.57 -0.85 14.09
N LEU A 21 12.02 0.36 14.21
CA LEU A 21 10.62 0.66 13.89
C LEU A 21 10.27 0.30 12.45
N LYS A 22 11.18 0.57 11.48
CA LYS A 22 11.01 0.15 10.10
C LYS A 22 10.89 -1.38 9.99
N SER A 23 11.86 -2.08 10.57
CA SER A 23 11.93 -3.55 10.50
C SER A 23 10.71 -4.22 11.15
N GLU A 24 10.27 -3.72 12.30
CA GLU A 24 9.07 -4.21 13.00
C GLU A 24 7.79 -3.94 12.20
N LEU A 25 7.68 -2.76 11.57
CA LEU A 25 6.52 -2.43 10.72
C LEU A 25 6.43 -3.37 9.52
N GLU A 26 7.55 -3.60 8.83
CA GLU A 26 7.64 -4.51 7.69
C GLU A 26 7.34 -5.96 8.09
N ALA A 27 7.90 -6.42 9.21
CA ALA A 27 7.62 -7.75 9.75
C ALA A 27 6.14 -7.94 10.13
N THR A 28 5.53 -6.95 10.82
CA THR A 28 4.12 -6.98 11.21
C THR A 28 3.17 -7.03 10.02
N THR A 29 3.57 -6.47 8.89
CA THR A 29 2.78 -6.47 7.64
C THR A 29 3.23 -7.54 6.65
N GLY A 30 4.05 -8.52 7.10
CA GLY A 30 4.56 -9.60 6.26
C GLY A 30 5.27 -9.11 5.01
N GLU A 31 6.04 -8.03 5.13
CA GLU A 31 6.77 -7.37 4.04
C GLU A 31 5.90 -6.82 2.89
N THR A 32 4.57 -6.90 3.01
CA THR A 32 3.66 -6.35 2.00
C THR A 32 3.65 -4.83 1.97
N TRP A 33 4.08 -4.20 3.06
CA TRP A 33 4.22 -2.75 3.17
C TRP A 33 5.68 -2.34 3.39
N GLN A 34 6.45 -2.27 2.32
CA GLN A 34 7.83 -1.81 2.35
C GLN A 34 7.88 -0.28 2.54
N VAL A 35 8.68 0.17 3.50
CA VAL A 35 8.81 1.59 3.85
C VAL A 35 10.23 2.08 3.63
N ASN A 36 10.38 3.23 2.98
CA ASN A 36 11.68 3.87 2.85
C ASN A 36 12.15 4.43 4.20
N ILE A 37 13.40 4.12 4.59
CA ILE A 37 13.98 4.56 5.85
C ILE A 37 13.98 6.11 5.99
N GLY A 38 14.18 6.84 4.90
CA GLY A 38 14.10 8.30 4.91
C GLY A 38 12.70 8.82 5.24
N GLN A 39 11.64 8.12 4.80
CA GLN A 39 10.26 8.44 5.18
C GLN A 39 10.01 8.19 6.66
N VAL A 40 10.58 7.12 7.24
CA VAL A 40 10.50 6.82 8.67
C VAL A 40 11.09 7.98 9.48
N TYR A 41 12.33 8.37 9.20
CA TYR A 41 12.97 9.48 9.93
C TYR A 41 12.25 10.82 9.73
N THR A 42 11.82 11.13 8.51
CA THR A 42 11.03 12.35 8.26
C THR A 42 9.72 12.35 9.05
N THR A 43 9.09 11.18 9.18
CA THR A 43 7.86 11.04 9.97
C THR A 43 8.14 11.18 11.46
N LEU A 44 9.19 10.54 11.97
CA LEU A 44 9.59 10.66 13.38
C LEU A 44 9.92 12.10 13.78
N GLN A 45 10.65 12.85 12.94
CA GLN A 45 10.91 14.28 13.16
C GLN A 45 9.61 15.11 13.23
N ARG A 46 8.61 14.78 12.40
CA ARG A 46 7.30 15.46 12.48
C ARG A 46 6.56 15.11 13.77
N LEU A 47 6.61 13.83 14.17
CA LEU A 47 6.00 13.37 15.42
C LEU A 47 6.63 14.04 16.64
N GLU A 48 7.95 14.22 16.63
CA GLU A 48 8.68 14.91 17.67
C GLU A 48 8.32 16.40 17.72
N ARG A 49 8.33 17.08 16.57
CA ARG A 49 7.86 18.48 16.48
C ARG A 49 6.43 18.66 16.98
N ASP A 50 5.55 17.67 16.70
CA ASP A 50 4.15 17.69 17.10
C ASP A 50 3.96 17.23 18.57
N GLY A 51 5.06 16.91 19.30
CA GLY A 51 5.07 16.51 20.71
C GLY A 51 4.50 15.11 20.99
N LEU A 52 4.38 14.26 19.95
CA LEU A 52 3.82 12.91 20.07
C LEU A 52 4.88 11.87 20.45
N VAL A 53 6.15 12.15 20.17
CA VAL A 53 7.32 11.39 20.61
C VAL A 53 8.40 12.34 21.11
N GLU A 54 9.30 11.82 21.93
CA GLU A 54 10.53 12.47 22.34
C GLU A 54 11.70 11.65 21.85
N SER A 55 12.82 12.33 21.50
CA SER A 55 14.04 11.66 21.11
C SER A 55 15.15 11.86 22.15
N THR A 56 15.93 10.82 22.34
CA THR A 56 17.12 10.83 23.20
C THR A 56 18.27 10.18 22.46
N GLU A 57 19.46 10.79 22.50
CA GLU A 57 20.65 10.14 21.97
C GLU A 57 21.06 8.97 22.87
N SER A 58 21.29 7.81 22.27
CA SER A 58 21.80 6.65 23.00
C SER A 58 23.24 6.90 23.45
N ASN A 59 23.51 6.72 24.74
CA ASN A 59 24.84 6.82 25.30
C ASN A 59 25.71 5.67 24.81
N GLY A 60 26.36 5.83 23.65
CA GLY A 60 27.40 4.88 23.20
C GLY A 60 27.53 4.65 21.70
N ASP A 61 26.48 4.65 20.91
CA ASP A 61 26.57 4.34 19.46
C ASP A 61 25.92 5.40 18.54
N GLY A 62 25.60 6.58 19.08
CA GLY A 62 25.10 7.71 18.29
C GLY A 62 23.71 7.49 17.67
N ARG A 63 22.97 6.47 18.13
CA ARG A 63 21.60 6.21 17.66
C ARG A 63 20.61 7.08 18.40
N VAL A 64 19.63 7.59 17.68
CA VAL A 64 18.50 8.31 18.24
C VAL A 64 17.42 7.31 18.63
N ILE A 65 17.05 7.28 19.90
CA ILE A 65 15.96 6.47 20.45
C ILE A 65 14.74 7.36 20.58
N TYR A 66 13.60 6.87 20.15
CA TYR A 66 12.31 7.55 20.23
C TYR A 66 11.44 6.90 21.29
N THR A 67 10.81 7.73 22.10
CA THR A 67 9.91 7.36 23.20
C THR A 67 8.54 7.98 22.95
N LEU A 68 7.48 7.24 23.19
CA LEU A 68 6.10 7.72 23.03
C LEU A 68 5.70 8.60 24.22
N THR A 69 5.25 9.83 23.95
CA THR A 69 4.71 10.73 24.98
C THR A 69 3.28 10.36 25.40
N ASP A 70 2.77 10.95 26.49
CA ASP A 70 1.36 10.80 26.87
C ASP A 70 0.41 11.34 25.80
N LEU A 71 0.77 12.42 25.13
CA LEU A 71 0.03 12.95 23.98
C LEU A 71 0.02 11.96 22.80
N GLY A 72 1.16 11.31 22.56
CA GLY A 72 1.27 10.23 21.57
C GLY A 72 0.37 9.05 21.90
N ARG A 73 0.34 8.59 23.17
CA ARG A 73 -0.56 7.51 23.64
C ARG A 73 -2.03 7.85 23.43
N GLN A 74 -2.43 9.08 23.77
CA GLN A 74 -3.79 9.56 23.50
C GLN A 74 -4.11 9.58 22.01
N GLY A 75 -3.13 9.99 21.16
CA GLY A 75 -3.25 9.96 19.70
C GLY A 75 -3.50 8.55 19.16
N VAL A 76 -2.75 7.55 19.64
CA VAL A 76 -2.93 6.14 19.30
C VAL A 76 -4.32 5.65 19.68
N SER A 77 -4.75 5.89 20.94
CA SER A 77 -6.07 5.47 21.43
C SER A 77 -7.20 6.08 20.60
N LYS A 78 -7.11 7.37 20.30
CA LYS A 78 -8.10 8.07 19.47
C LYS A 78 -8.16 7.51 18.04
N TRP A 79 -6.99 7.23 17.45
CA TRP A 79 -6.92 6.67 16.09
C TRP A 79 -7.51 5.26 16.02
N LEU A 80 -7.18 4.39 16.98
CA LEU A 80 -7.72 3.03 17.04
C LEU A 80 -9.23 3.01 17.29
N ALA A 81 -9.77 3.98 18.03
CA ALA A 81 -11.20 4.08 18.31
C ALA A 81 -12.01 4.66 17.14
N ALA A 82 -11.37 5.38 16.21
CA ALA A 82 -12.07 6.03 15.11
C ALA A 82 -12.30 5.05 13.95
N PRO A 83 -13.53 4.98 13.39
CA PRO A 83 -13.74 4.22 12.15
C PRO A 83 -12.97 4.85 10.99
N VAL A 84 -12.59 4.01 10.02
CA VAL A 84 -11.94 4.50 8.79
C VAL A 84 -13.00 5.12 7.88
N ASP A 85 -12.80 6.37 7.50
CA ASP A 85 -13.62 7.02 6.47
C ASP A 85 -13.23 6.49 5.08
N LEU A 86 -14.04 5.59 4.56
CA LEU A 86 -13.82 4.98 3.24
C LEU A 86 -13.98 5.99 2.10
N ALA A 87 -14.76 7.06 2.29
CA ALA A 87 -14.92 8.12 1.28
C ALA A 87 -13.67 9.01 1.18
N ALA A 88 -12.95 9.17 2.30
CA ALA A 88 -11.67 9.90 2.33
C ALA A 88 -10.46 9.01 1.95
N ALA A 89 -10.65 7.71 1.78
CA ALA A 89 -9.59 6.71 1.53
C ALA A 89 -8.92 6.79 0.15
N GLY A 90 -8.90 7.96 -0.46
CA GLY A 90 -8.11 8.24 -1.65
C GLY A 90 -8.81 7.87 -2.96
N ARG A 91 -8.22 8.38 -4.04
CA ARG A 91 -8.68 8.10 -5.41
C ARG A 91 -8.30 6.66 -5.75
N ASP A 92 -9.27 5.89 -6.15
CA ASP A 92 -9.05 4.57 -6.72
C ASP A 92 -8.38 4.76 -8.09
N GLU A 93 -7.09 4.41 -8.16
CA GLU A 93 -6.27 4.61 -9.36
C GLU A 93 -6.78 3.81 -10.55
N ILE A 94 -7.28 2.59 -10.34
CA ILE A 94 -7.78 1.78 -11.43
C ILE A 94 -9.08 2.34 -12.01
N SER A 95 -10.01 2.81 -11.18
CA SER A 95 -11.21 3.51 -11.64
C SER A 95 -10.85 4.74 -12.45
N LEU A 96 -9.85 5.51 -11.99
CA LEU A 96 -9.37 6.68 -12.73
C LEU A 96 -8.75 6.29 -14.09
N LYS A 97 -7.93 5.23 -14.14
CA LYS A 97 -7.34 4.73 -15.40
C LYS A 97 -8.39 4.33 -16.41
N VAL A 98 -9.41 3.60 -15.98
CA VAL A 98 -10.52 3.20 -16.87
C VAL A 98 -11.26 4.42 -17.41
N LEU A 99 -11.62 5.38 -16.53
CA LEU A 99 -12.29 6.62 -16.93
C LEU A 99 -11.45 7.43 -17.92
N MET A 100 -10.16 7.59 -17.63
CA MET A 100 -9.26 8.34 -18.50
C MET A 100 -9.05 7.66 -19.84
N ALA A 101 -8.95 6.33 -19.90
CA ALA A 101 -8.90 5.60 -21.16
C ALA A 101 -10.16 5.84 -22.02
N MET A 102 -11.35 5.85 -21.38
CA MET A 102 -12.61 6.12 -22.07
C MET A 102 -12.72 7.53 -22.63
N VAL A 103 -12.20 8.53 -21.89
CA VAL A 103 -12.33 9.95 -22.25
C VAL A 103 -11.26 10.41 -23.23
N SER A 104 -10.01 9.94 -23.04
CA SER A 104 -8.86 10.44 -23.80
C SER A 104 -8.66 9.74 -25.15
N GLY A 105 -9.19 8.52 -25.31
CA GLY A 105 -8.88 7.68 -26.47
C GLY A 105 -7.41 7.26 -26.58
N ALA A 106 -6.62 7.46 -25.51
CA ALA A 106 -5.19 7.12 -25.51
C ALA A 106 -4.92 5.61 -25.40
N SER A 107 -5.89 4.83 -24.96
CA SER A 107 -5.86 3.36 -24.89
C SER A 107 -7.27 2.80 -24.88
N ASP A 108 -7.45 1.58 -25.38
CA ASP A 108 -8.72 0.86 -25.19
C ASP A 108 -8.91 0.54 -23.70
N PRO A 109 -10.02 0.99 -23.07
CA PRO A 109 -10.28 0.68 -21.66
C PRO A 109 -10.37 -0.82 -21.36
N ARG A 110 -10.69 -1.67 -22.34
CA ARG A 110 -10.67 -3.14 -22.21
C ARG A 110 -9.27 -3.65 -21.91
N ARG A 111 -8.24 -3.11 -22.56
CA ARG A 111 -6.83 -3.46 -22.30
C ARG A 111 -6.41 -3.05 -20.89
N VAL A 112 -6.91 -1.91 -20.38
CA VAL A 112 -6.65 -1.47 -19.01
C VAL A 112 -7.23 -2.46 -18.00
N VAL A 113 -8.48 -2.86 -18.21
CA VAL A 113 -9.20 -3.83 -17.38
C VAL A 113 -8.50 -5.20 -17.40
N GLU A 114 -8.16 -5.71 -18.58
CA GLU A 114 -7.50 -7.01 -18.76
C GLU A 114 -6.15 -7.09 -18.04
N ARG A 115 -5.30 -6.06 -18.19
CA ARG A 115 -4.01 -5.98 -17.50
C ARG A 115 -4.17 -5.95 -15.99
N GLN A 116 -5.10 -5.13 -15.49
CA GLN A 116 -5.37 -5.06 -14.04
C GLN A 116 -5.90 -6.39 -13.52
N ARG A 117 -6.82 -7.03 -14.22
CA ARG A 117 -7.36 -8.33 -13.86
C ARG A 117 -6.27 -9.39 -13.74
N GLY A 118 -5.34 -9.43 -14.70
CA GLY A 118 -4.17 -10.33 -14.63
C GLY A 118 -3.32 -10.09 -13.40
N ALA A 119 -2.98 -8.83 -13.12
CA ALA A 119 -2.19 -8.45 -11.96
C ALA A 119 -2.89 -8.79 -10.63
N THR A 120 -4.18 -8.48 -10.52
CA THR A 120 -4.97 -8.75 -9.30
C THR A 120 -5.17 -10.26 -9.08
N MET A 121 -5.32 -11.05 -10.16
CA MET A 121 -5.40 -12.50 -10.06
C MET A 121 -4.09 -13.11 -9.52
N THR A 122 -2.93 -12.61 -9.97
CA THR A 122 -1.63 -13.03 -9.46
C THR A 122 -1.51 -12.71 -7.96
N LEU A 123 -1.85 -11.48 -7.54
CA LEU A 123 -1.85 -11.10 -6.12
C LEU A 123 -2.78 -11.97 -5.27
N LEU A 124 -3.96 -12.30 -5.77
CA LEU A 124 -4.90 -13.19 -5.07
C LEU A 124 -4.31 -14.58 -4.87
N GLN A 125 -3.64 -15.13 -5.89
CA GLN A 125 -2.94 -16.42 -5.81
C GLN A 125 -1.81 -16.38 -4.79
N ASP A 126 -1.00 -15.32 -4.80
CA ASP A 126 0.11 -15.13 -3.87
C ASP A 126 -0.39 -15.08 -2.42
N PHE A 127 -1.40 -14.25 -2.13
CA PHE A 127 -1.97 -14.14 -0.78
C PHE A 127 -2.64 -15.44 -0.31
N THR A 128 -3.32 -16.15 -1.21
CA THR A 128 -3.94 -17.45 -0.89
C THR A 128 -2.87 -18.49 -0.58
N THR A 129 -1.77 -18.49 -1.34
CA THR A 129 -0.65 -19.40 -1.12
C THR A 129 0.05 -19.08 0.21
N LEU A 130 0.27 -17.80 0.51
CA LEU A 130 0.83 -17.37 1.80
C LEU A 130 -0.06 -17.83 2.96
N LYS A 131 -1.38 -17.66 2.85
CA LYS A 131 -2.33 -18.08 3.87
C LYS A 131 -2.35 -19.59 4.06
N ALA A 132 -2.28 -20.38 2.97
CA ALA A 132 -2.28 -21.84 3.04
C ALA A 132 -0.96 -22.40 3.60
N GLY A 133 0.16 -21.72 3.41
CA GLY A 133 1.48 -22.12 3.93
C GLY A 133 1.77 -21.60 5.34
N ASP A 134 0.90 -20.75 5.89
CA ASP A 134 1.10 -20.18 7.21
C ASP A 134 0.78 -21.18 8.31
N SER A 135 1.82 -21.62 9.02
CA SER A 135 1.73 -22.50 10.21
C SER A 135 1.73 -21.70 11.52
N ASN A 136 1.72 -20.37 11.45
CA ASN A 136 1.75 -19.49 12.61
C ASN A 136 0.33 -19.16 13.04
N ASP A 137 0.00 -19.40 14.32
CA ASP A 137 -1.30 -19.04 14.92
C ASP A 137 -1.44 -17.53 15.21
N ASP A 138 -0.67 -16.67 14.53
CA ASP A 138 -0.80 -15.22 14.66
C ASP A 138 -2.11 -14.73 14.04
N LEU A 139 -3.10 -14.53 14.89
CA LEU A 139 -4.42 -14.05 14.49
C LEU A 139 -4.35 -12.69 13.77
N ALA A 140 -3.45 -11.79 14.18
CA ALA A 140 -3.35 -10.47 13.55
C ALA A 140 -2.90 -10.60 12.09
N TRP A 141 -1.92 -11.46 11.84
CA TRP A 141 -1.46 -11.76 10.50
C TRP A 141 -2.54 -12.44 9.64
N GLN A 142 -3.23 -13.43 10.19
CA GLN A 142 -4.32 -14.10 9.46
C GLN A 142 -5.44 -13.14 9.07
N LEU A 143 -5.87 -12.24 9.98
CA LEU A 143 -6.87 -11.22 9.68
C LEU A 143 -6.40 -10.23 8.63
N TYR A 144 -5.10 -9.89 8.61
CA TYR A 144 -4.52 -9.03 7.60
C TYR A 144 -4.53 -9.70 6.21
N LEU A 145 -4.12 -10.98 6.12
CA LEU A 145 -4.20 -11.76 4.88
C LEU A 145 -5.64 -11.88 4.37
N ASP A 146 -6.60 -12.12 5.25
CA ASP A 146 -8.04 -12.16 4.90
C ASP A 146 -8.48 -10.82 4.27
N ARG A 147 -8.04 -9.71 4.83
CA ARG A 147 -8.34 -8.39 4.29
C ARG A 147 -7.77 -8.20 2.89
N LEU A 148 -6.54 -8.67 2.64
CA LEU A 148 -5.89 -8.58 1.31
C LEU A 148 -6.60 -9.45 0.28
N ILE A 149 -6.94 -10.71 0.63
CA ILE A 149 -7.67 -11.64 -0.23
C ILE A 149 -9.04 -11.07 -0.60
N LEU A 150 -9.85 -10.66 0.40
CA LEU A 150 -11.17 -10.09 0.16
C LEU A 150 -11.13 -8.80 -0.67
N SER A 151 -10.06 -8.00 -0.54
CA SER A 151 -9.88 -6.81 -1.36
C SER A 151 -9.62 -7.15 -2.82
N ALA A 152 -8.73 -8.12 -3.08
CA ALA A 152 -8.44 -8.60 -4.43
C ALA A 152 -9.68 -9.23 -5.09
N GLU A 153 -10.43 -10.03 -4.35
CA GLU A 153 -11.69 -10.59 -4.84
C GLU A 153 -12.74 -9.50 -5.17
N ALA A 154 -12.85 -8.48 -4.33
CA ALA A 154 -13.77 -7.37 -4.58
C ALA A 154 -13.39 -6.58 -5.84
N GLU A 155 -12.08 -6.35 -6.04
CA GLU A 155 -11.57 -5.71 -7.25
C GLU A 155 -11.86 -6.54 -8.50
N LEU A 156 -11.59 -7.84 -8.47
CA LEU A 156 -11.91 -8.75 -9.59
C LEU A 156 -13.39 -8.71 -9.95
N ARG A 157 -14.29 -8.75 -8.98
CA ARG A 157 -15.74 -8.63 -9.22
C ARG A 157 -16.13 -7.29 -9.83
N TRP A 158 -15.46 -6.21 -9.45
CA TRP A 158 -15.69 -4.89 -10.06
C TRP A 158 -15.19 -4.87 -11.50
N LEU A 159 -13.99 -5.39 -11.78
CA LEU A 159 -13.42 -5.49 -13.14
C LEU A 159 -14.31 -6.31 -14.07
N GLU A 160 -14.85 -7.45 -13.61
CA GLU A 160 -15.82 -8.26 -14.36
C GLU A 160 -17.07 -7.45 -14.74
N ARG A 161 -17.58 -6.62 -13.84
CA ARG A 161 -18.73 -5.75 -14.14
C ARG A 161 -18.40 -4.65 -15.14
N VAL A 162 -17.18 -4.10 -15.07
CA VAL A 162 -16.72 -3.12 -16.05
C VAL A 162 -16.58 -3.76 -17.41
N GLU A 163 -15.93 -4.91 -17.50
CA GLU A 163 -15.75 -5.71 -18.73
C GLU A 163 -17.10 -5.99 -19.41
N ALA A 164 -18.05 -6.55 -18.65
CA ALA A 164 -19.39 -6.84 -19.16
C ALA A 164 -20.13 -5.61 -19.71
N ARG A 165 -19.86 -4.41 -19.18
CA ARG A 165 -20.45 -3.16 -19.69
C ARG A 165 -19.72 -2.63 -20.92
N LEU A 166 -18.40 -2.76 -20.96
CA LEU A 166 -17.59 -2.36 -22.11
C LEU A 166 -17.89 -3.22 -23.32
N ASP A 167 -18.23 -4.51 -23.13
CA ASP A 167 -18.58 -5.45 -24.21
C ASP A 167 -19.90 -5.07 -24.91
N LEU A 168 -20.78 -4.35 -24.23
CA LEU A 168 -22.01 -3.82 -24.81
C LEU A 168 -21.79 -2.53 -25.61
N MET A 169 -20.61 -1.92 -25.53
CA MET A 169 -20.27 -0.69 -26.24
C MET A 169 -19.65 -0.99 -27.60
N PRO A 170 -19.79 -0.09 -28.60
CA PRO A 170 -19.06 -0.21 -29.85
C PRO A 170 -17.54 -0.24 -29.61
N PRO A 171 -16.75 -0.74 -30.57
CA PRO A 171 -15.30 -0.69 -30.47
C PRO A 171 -14.80 0.74 -30.19
N PHE A 172 -13.83 0.86 -29.28
CA PHE A 172 -13.20 2.15 -28.99
C PHE A 172 -12.23 2.50 -30.12
N GLU A 173 -12.37 3.70 -30.68
CA GLU A 173 -11.39 4.24 -31.61
C GLU A 173 -10.20 4.78 -30.79
N VAL A 174 -9.08 4.08 -30.83
CA VAL A 174 -7.84 4.52 -30.22
C VAL A 174 -7.18 5.53 -31.14
N THR A 175 -7.16 6.79 -30.76
CA THR A 175 -6.57 7.88 -31.55
C THR A 175 -5.05 7.99 -31.38
N ASN A 176 -4.50 7.43 -30.29
CA ASN A 176 -3.06 7.45 -30.04
C ASN A 176 -2.69 6.36 -29.01
N ASP A 177 -2.25 5.18 -29.47
CA ASP A 177 -1.82 4.10 -28.58
C ASP A 177 -0.39 4.38 -28.07
N LEU A 178 -0.31 5.07 -26.94
CA LEU A 178 0.95 5.39 -26.27
C LEU A 178 1.68 4.14 -25.73
N THR A 179 1.03 2.97 -25.74
CA THR A 179 1.58 1.74 -25.15
C THR A 179 2.42 0.93 -26.13
N GLU A 180 2.24 1.11 -27.44
CA GLU A 180 3.06 0.40 -28.45
C GLU A 180 4.49 0.94 -28.59
N SER A 181 4.77 2.16 -28.09
CA SER A 181 6.09 2.78 -28.20
C SER A 181 7.10 2.33 -27.13
N MET A 182 6.69 1.58 -26.13
CA MET A 182 7.59 1.15 -25.04
C MET A 182 8.21 -0.24 -25.23
N ASP A 183 7.71 -1.04 -26.18
CA ASP A 183 8.21 -2.43 -26.40
C ASP A 183 9.24 -2.56 -27.55
N THR A 184 9.60 -1.46 -28.22
CA THR A 184 10.48 -1.53 -29.39
C THR A 184 11.80 -0.77 -29.26
N ASN A 185 12.51 -0.87 -28.13
CA ASN A 185 13.91 -0.44 -28.11
C ASN A 185 14.83 -1.59 -27.61
N PRO A 186 15.34 -2.46 -28.50
CA PRO A 186 16.48 -3.27 -28.14
C PRO A 186 17.69 -2.34 -28.01
N VAL A 187 18.24 -2.27 -26.78
CA VAL A 187 19.55 -1.66 -26.54
C VAL A 187 20.58 -2.42 -27.39
N GLU A 188 20.96 -1.87 -28.53
CA GLU A 188 22.17 -2.25 -29.23
C GLU A 188 23.36 -1.95 -28.31
N VAL A 189 23.87 -2.99 -27.66
CA VAL A 189 25.17 -2.97 -27.00
C VAL A 189 26.21 -3.08 -28.10
N ASP A 190 26.76 -1.95 -28.49
CA ASP A 190 27.92 -1.90 -29.39
C ASP A 190 29.16 -2.39 -28.62
N ARG A 191 29.89 -3.27 -29.29
CA ARG A 191 31.11 -3.92 -28.78
C ARG A 191 32.35 -3.06 -29.00
#